data_a60957291c1de2e8dfdca057cfeb586b
#
_entry.id   a60957291c1de2e8dfdca057cfeb586b
#
_cell.length_a   1.000
_cell.length_b   1.000
_cell.length_c   1.000
_cell.angle_alpha   90.00
_cell.angle_beta   90.00
_cell.angle_gamma   90.00
#
_symmetry.space_group_name_H-M   'P 1'
#
loop_
_entity.id
_entity.type
_entity.pdbx_description
1 polymer ?
#
loop_
_entity_poly.entity_id
_entity_poly.type
_entity_poly.pdbx_seq_one_letter_code
_entity_poly.pdbx_strand_id
1 'polypeptide(L)'
;MTDETTDIPGETEAPLPLQAAELIADEARRAPDKPGVYRMYGEDGTCLYVGKAKSLKKRVIQYAQGRFHTQRIGLMVSLTRSMELVVTASETEALLLESNFIKKLKPRFNVLMRDDKSFAELMIRRDHRAPQVRKHRGAHTIPGDYFGPFASTWAVNHTLNTLQKAFLLRSCSDSVYETRTRPCMLHQIKRCSAPCTGLISLEDYSELVNEAEAFLRGKSRTVISRLSQEMQAASDDMDFETAARVRDRIRALSAISMENSVNADGVAEADVFALHAEGGQACVQVFFYRAGQNWGGRAYFPRMDKTDSDPEILAAFLGQFYEDKPIPRLILSNVRPHELELLEAAFSMKAEHRVEIARPLRGGKLSLVDHALTNAREALGRKMAENSATSKILDEVCEVFGLDARPERIEVYDNAHIQGTNAVGGMIVAGPEGFRKNQYRKFNIRGDDLTPGDDYGMMREVMRRRFGKMVKDEEAGEAVERPDLLLIDGGAGQLAEVLAVLADLGVDDITAVGVAKGPDRDAGKEHFFMPGKPPFMLPMKSPALYYIQRLRDEAHRFANGAHAQRRSMDIKKNPLDEIEGVGPARKKAMLHAFGSAKGVSRAGVADLIKVPGVNQALAERIHAFFRKS
;
A
#
# COMPACT_ATOMS: atom_id res chain seq x y z
N MET A 1 -50.64 -34.85 27.83
CA MET A 1 -50.43 -34.48 26.42
C MET A 1 -50.81 -33.00 26.33
N THR A 2 -49.82 -32.16 26.56
CA THR A 2 -49.91 -30.70 26.44
C THR A 2 -48.75 -30.26 25.55
N ASP A 3 -49.14 -29.70 24.46
CA ASP A 3 -48.31 -29.17 23.38
C ASP A 3 -47.66 -27.86 23.87
N GLU A 4 -46.35 -27.86 24.06
CA GLU A 4 -45.56 -26.66 24.35
C GLU A 4 -45.06 -26.09 23.01
N THR A 5 -45.79 -25.15 22.47
CA THR A 5 -45.33 -24.25 21.42
C THR A 5 -44.32 -23.27 22.03
N THR A 6 -43.06 -23.44 21.71
CA THR A 6 -41.97 -22.49 22.01
C THR A 6 -42.19 -21.21 21.22
N ASP A 7 -42.61 -20.16 21.89
CA ASP A 7 -42.65 -18.79 21.41
C ASP A 7 -41.20 -18.31 21.15
N ILE A 8 -40.88 -18.01 19.89
CA ILE A 8 -39.68 -17.29 19.48
C ILE A 8 -39.88 -15.81 19.88
N PRO A 9 -38.96 -15.20 20.65
CA PRO A 9 -39.13 -13.80 21.05
C PRO A 9 -39.14 -12.90 19.82
N GLY A 10 -40.23 -12.14 19.65
CA GLY A 10 -40.40 -11.19 18.59
C GLY A 10 -39.33 -10.13 18.53
N GLU A 11 -38.95 -9.80 17.30
CA GLU A 11 -38.11 -8.66 16.95
C GLU A 11 -38.74 -7.38 17.55
N THR A 12 -38.06 -6.80 18.54
CA THR A 12 -38.39 -5.48 19.08
C THR A 12 -37.91 -4.43 18.09
N GLU A 13 -38.84 -3.93 17.26
CA GLU A 13 -38.65 -2.73 16.45
C GLU A 13 -38.36 -1.55 17.38
N ALA A 14 -37.13 -1.09 17.46
CA ALA A 14 -36.80 0.18 18.10
C ALA A 14 -37.35 1.32 17.19
N PRO A 15 -38.22 2.23 17.71
CA PRO A 15 -38.75 3.31 16.90
C PRO A 15 -37.61 4.20 16.38
N LEU A 16 -37.62 4.45 15.06
CA LEU A 16 -36.72 5.40 14.42
C LEU A 16 -36.88 6.81 15.00
N PRO A 17 -35.80 7.60 15.13
CA PRO A 17 -35.93 9.03 15.36
C PRO A 17 -36.82 9.64 14.28
N LEU A 18 -37.89 10.32 14.65
CA LEU A 18 -38.90 10.91 13.74
C LEU A 18 -38.27 11.68 12.58
N GLN A 19 -37.19 12.44 12.83
CA GLN A 19 -36.45 13.21 11.82
C GLN A 19 -35.82 12.36 10.70
N ALA A 20 -35.21 11.22 11.00
CA ALA A 20 -34.58 10.36 10.00
C ALA A 20 -35.61 9.64 9.13
N ALA A 21 -36.72 9.18 9.75
CA ALA A 21 -37.81 8.52 9.03
C ALA A 21 -38.55 9.48 8.07
N GLU A 22 -38.80 10.72 8.50
CA GLU A 22 -39.43 11.75 7.67
C GLU A 22 -38.54 12.16 6.48
N LEU A 23 -37.24 12.35 6.69
CA LEU A 23 -36.27 12.66 5.65
C LEU A 23 -36.24 11.56 4.58
N ILE A 24 -36.09 10.30 5.00
CA ILE A 24 -36.03 9.17 4.07
C ILE A 24 -37.38 8.99 3.35
N ALA A 25 -38.52 9.24 4.01
CA ALA A 25 -39.83 9.20 3.39
C ALA A 25 -40.01 10.30 2.34
N ASP A 26 -39.44 11.48 2.56
CA ASP A 26 -39.46 12.59 1.60
C ASP A 26 -38.60 12.26 0.36
N GLU A 27 -37.37 11.76 0.57
CA GLU A 27 -36.53 11.28 -0.52
C GLU A 27 -37.16 10.10 -1.28
N ALA A 28 -37.86 9.20 -0.60
CA ALA A 28 -38.56 8.09 -1.22
C ALA A 28 -39.69 8.57 -2.17
N ARG A 29 -40.37 9.68 -1.84
CA ARG A 29 -41.40 10.28 -2.71
C ARG A 29 -40.81 10.83 -4.00
N ARG A 30 -39.59 11.40 -3.92
CA ARG A 30 -38.86 12.00 -5.06
C ARG A 30 -38.04 10.98 -5.85
N ALA A 31 -37.74 9.82 -5.26
CA ALA A 31 -36.91 8.81 -5.85
C ALA A 31 -37.50 8.24 -7.16
N PRO A 32 -36.72 8.14 -8.23
CA PRO A 32 -37.14 7.57 -9.50
C PRO A 32 -37.24 6.03 -9.41
N ASP A 33 -38.18 5.45 -10.16
CA ASP A 33 -38.28 3.99 -10.32
C ASP A 33 -37.31 3.51 -11.40
N LYS A 34 -36.03 3.71 -11.14
CA LYS A 34 -34.89 3.37 -12.02
C LYS A 34 -33.77 2.76 -11.23
N PRO A 35 -32.86 1.99 -11.89
CA PRO A 35 -31.63 1.51 -11.25
C PRO A 35 -30.74 2.68 -10.83
N GLY A 36 -29.97 2.47 -9.76
CA GLY A 36 -29.02 3.49 -9.31
C GLY A 36 -28.36 3.17 -7.99
N VAL A 37 -27.60 4.14 -7.50
CA VAL A 37 -26.87 4.11 -6.24
C VAL A 37 -27.41 5.20 -5.32
N TYR A 38 -27.57 4.87 -4.04
CA TYR A 38 -27.92 5.84 -3.00
C TYR A 38 -26.80 5.92 -1.98
N ARG A 39 -26.59 7.12 -1.44
CA ARG A 39 -25.61 7.42 -0.42
C ARG A 39 -26.28 8.06 0.77
N MET A 40 -26.00 7.58 1.97
CA MET A 40 -26.52 8.12 3.23
C MET A 40 -25.41 8.82 3.98
N TYR A 41 -25.68 10.03 4.47
CA TYR A 41 -24.73 10.88 5.16
C TYR A 41 -25.19 11.19 6.58
N GLY A 42 -24.23 11.28 7.52
CA GLY A 42 -24.43 11.73 8.89
C GLY A 42 -24.53 13.24 9.01
N GLU A 43 -24.64 13.73 10.25
CA GLU A 43 -24.75 15.14 10.57
C GLU A 43 -23.50 15.94 10.22
N ASP A 44 -22.34 15.31 10.32
CA ASP A 44 -21.02 15.84 9.97
C ASP A 44 -20.69 15.76 8.47
N GLY A 45 -21.66 15.37 7.61
CA GLY A 45 -21.47 15.18 6.18
C GLY A 45 -20.64 13.94 5.81
N THR A 46 -20.28 13.08 6.77
CA THR A 46 -19.59 11.82 6.46
C THR A 46 -20.52 10.82 5.80
N CYS A 47 -20.03 10.10 4.80
CA CYS A 47 -20.78 9.03 4.16
C CYS A 47 -20.88 7.82 5.10
N LEU A 48 -22.11 7.51 5.54
CA LEU A 48 -22.38 6.38 6.42
C LEU A 48 -22.51 5.08 5.65
N TYR A 49 -23.19 5.12 4.50
CA TYR A 49 -23.50 3.94 3.71
C TYR A 49 -23.66 4.28 2.23
N VAL A 50 -23.25 3.35 1.39
CA VAL A 50 -23.51 3.35 -0.06
C VAL A 50 -24.22 2.04 -0.40
N GLY A 51 -25.30 2.12 -1.17
CA GLY A 51 -25.98 0.92 -1.64
C GLY A 51 -26.55 1.08 -3.04
N LYS A 52 -26.64 -0.02 -3.77
CA LYS A 52 -27.30 -0.06 -5.08
C LYS A 52 -28.76 -0.48 -4.97
N ALA A 53 -29.52 -0.17 -5.99
CA ALA A 53 -30.90 -0.63 -6.13
C ALA A 53 -31.25 -0.85 -7.59
N LYS A 54 -32.03 -1.88 -7.87
CA LYS A 54 -32.72 -2.08 -9.16
C LYS A 54 -33.82 -1.04 -9.38
N SER A 55 -34.45 -0.59 -8.28
CA SER A 55 -35.39 0.52 -8.22
C SER A 55 -35.07 1.34 -6.98
N LEU A 56 -34.50 2.54 -7.17
CA LEU A 56 -34.19 3.46 -6.08
C LEU A 56 -35.44 3.74 -5.23
N LYS A 57 -36.60 4.01 -5.88
CA LYS A 57 -37.85 4.26 -5.19
C LYS A 57 -38.25 3.14 -4.24
N LYS A 58 -38.28 1.89 -4.73
CA LYS A 58 -38.66 0.72 -3.91
C LYS A 58 -37.70 0.51 -2.75
N ARG A 59 -36.40 0.69 -2.97
CA ARG A 59 -35.37 0.49 -1.96
C ARG A 59 -35.42 1.55 -0.85
N VAL A 60 -35.61 2.82 -1.21
CA VAL A 60 -35.68 3.92 -0.24
C VAL A 60 -36.99 3.82 0.59
N ILE A 61 -38.10 3.40 -0.02
CA ILE A 61 -39.39 3.14 0.70
C ILE A 61 -39.20 2.08 1.79
N GLN A 62 -38.42 1.02 1.54
CA GLN A 62 -38.16 -0.03 2.55
C GLN A 62 -37.48 0.54 3.81
N TYR A 63 -36.53 1.46 3.65
CA TYR A 63 -35.90 2.15 4.77
C TYR A 63 -36.88 3.08 5.51
N ALA A 64 -37.71 3.82 4.77
CA ALA A 64 -38.74 4.68 5.37
C ALA A 64 -39.78 3.91 6.18
N GLN A 65 -40.08 2.68 5.78
CA GLN A 65 -41.04 1.82 6.47
C GLN A 65 -40.48 1.09 7.70
N GLY A 66 -39.19 1.32 8.06
CA GLY A 66 -38.57 0.66 9.21
C GLY A 66 -38.32 -0.84 9.03
N ARG A 67 -38.39 -1.36 7.81
CA ARG A 67 -38.16 -2.78 7.52
C ARG A 67 -36.65 -3.06 7.42
N PHE A 68 -36.04 -3.31 8.56
CA PHE A 68 -34.61 -3.59 8.64
C PHE A 68 -34.37 -5.06 8.94
N HIS A 69 -33.40 -5.65 8.21
CA HIS A 69 -32.99 -7.02 8.45
C HIS A 69 -31.99 -7.15 9.60
N THR A 70 -31.37 -6.04 10.05
CA THR A 70 -30.37 -6.05 11.14
C THR A 70 -30.43 -4.76 11.97
N GLN A 71 -30.09 -4.85 13.26
CA GLN A 71 -29.97 -3.70 14.17
C GLN A 71 -28.96 -2.66 13.63
N ARG A 72 -27.93 -3.09 12.94
CA ARG A 72 -26.92 -2.23 12.32
C ARG A 72 -27.51 -1.31 11.27
N ILE A 73 -28.38 -1.84 10.40
CA ILE A 73 -29.08 -1.02 9.39
C ILE A 73 -30.01 -0.03 10.07
N GLY A 74 -30.71 -0.45 11.14
CA GLY A 74 -31.53 0.44 11.96
C GLY A 74 -30.71 1.60 12.54
N LEU A 75 -29.54 1.32 13.10
CA LEU A 75 -28.63 2.34 13.60
C LEU A 75 -28.12 3.27 12.47
N MET A 76 -27.75 2.71 11.32
CA MET A 76 -27.34 3.50 10.15
C MET A 76 -28.45 4.48 9.73
N VAL A 77 -29.66 3.99 9.62
CA VAL A 77 -30.84 4.83 9.26
C VAL A 77 -31.07 5.92 10.32
N SER A 78 -30.98 5.60 11.61
CA SER A 78 -31.16 6.59 12.70
C SER A 78 -30.12 7.71 12.68
N LEU A 79 -28.90 7.43 12.21
CA LEU A 79 -27.82 8.40 12.07
C LEU A 79 -27.88 9.19 10.76
N THR A 80 -28.72 8.79 9.80
CA THR A 80 -28.82 9.47 8.50
C THR A 80 -29.47 10.85 8.64
N ARG A 81 -28.81 11.87 8.07
CA ARG A 81 -29.29 13.27 8.04
C ARG A 81 -29.46 13.81 6.63
N SER A 82 -28.87 13.17 5.63
CA SER A 82 -29.12 13.47 4.21
C SER A 82 -28.92 12.23 3.34
N MET A 83 -29.53 12.23 2.18
CA MET A 83 -29.43 11.16 1.20
C MET A 83 -29.22 11.74 -0.19
N GLU A 84 -28.36 11.10 -0.97
CA GLU A 84 -28.16 11.42 -2.37
C GLU A 84 -28.44 10.21 -3.25
N LEU A 85 -29.12 10.44 -4.36
CA LEU A 85 -29.51 9.42 -5.33
C LEU A 85 -28.82 9.66 -6.67
N VAL A 86 -28.19 8.64 -7.23
CA VAL A 86 -27.56 8.68 -8.55
C VAL A 86 -28.23 7.62 -9.43
N VAL A 87 -28.89 8.05 -10.48
CA VAL A 87 -29.55 7.15 -11.45
C VAL A 87 -28.50 6.60 -12.41
N THR A 88 -28.60 5.31 -12.74
CA THR A 88 -27.76 4.63 -13.73
C THR A 88 -28.64 4.07 -14.86
N ALA A 89 -28.03 3.74 -16.00
CA ALA A 89 -28.74 3.14 -17.11
C ALA A 89 -29.13 1.67 -16.85
N SER A 90 -28.34 0.97 -16.00
CA SER A 90 -28.55 -0.45 -15.68
C SER A 90 -28.20 -0.76 -14.22
N GLU A 91 -28.67 -1.91 -13.72
CA GLU A 91 -28.29 -2.46 -12.43
C GLU A 91 -26.80 -2.83 -12.38
N THR A 92 -26.24 -3.25 -13.49
CA THR A 92 -24.83 -3.55 -13.67
C THR A 92 -23.94 -2.31 -13.48
N GLU A 93 -24.33 -1.18 -14.08
CA GLU A 93 -23.66 0.10 -13.84
C GLU A 93 -23.80 0.55 -12.38
N ALA A 94 -25.00 0.33 -11.76
CA ALA A 94 -25.19 0.64 -10.36
C ALA A 94 -24.22 -0.14 -9.46
N LEU A 95 -23.95 -1.42 -9.73
CA LEU A 95 -23.01 -2.24 -8.98
C LEU A 95 -21.57 -1.70 -9.10
N LEU A 96 -21.14 -1.35 -10.30
CA LEU A 96 -19.79 -0.80 -10.51
C LEU A 96 -19.63 0.57 -9.84
N LEU A 97 -20.66 1.42 -9.92
CA LEU A 97 -20.66 2.73 -9.29
C LEU A 97 -20.69 2.64 -7.76
N GLU A 98 -21.46 1.71 -7.19
CA GLU A 98 -21.48 1.39 -5.76
C GLU A 98 -20.10 1.02 -5.27
N SER A 99 -19.42 0.07 -5.93
CA SER A 99 -18.08 -0.40 -5.58
C SER A 99 -17.06 0.74 -5.62
N ASN A 100 -17.14 1.61 -6.62
CA ASN A 100 -16.30 2.80 -6.75
C ASN A 100 -16.53 3.80 -5.59
N PHE A 101 -17.79 4.10 -5.25
CA PHE A 101 -18.11 4.98 -4.13
C PHE A 101 -17.67 4.39 -2.79
N ILE A 102 -17.90 3.10 -2.54
CA ILE A 102 -17.45 2.44 -1.31
C ILE A 102 -15.93 2.58 -1.16
N LYS A 103 -15.17 2.33 -2.23
CA LYS A 103 -13.71 2.44 -2.23
C LYS A 103 -13.24 3.87 -1.98
N LYS A 104 -13.89 4.85 -2.60
CA LYS A 104 -13.51 6.27 -2.51
C LYS A 104 -13.92 6.89 -1.18
N LEU A 105 -15.17 6.66 -0.73
CA LEU A 105 -15.76 7.31 0.45
C LEU A 105 -15.52 6.53 1.75
N LYS A 106 -15.23 5.22 1.67
CA LYS A 106 -14.96 4.32 2.80
C LYS A 106 -16.04 4.38 3.90
N PRO A 107 -17.32 4.22 3.54
CA PRO A 107 -18.43 4.42 4.45
C PRO A 107 -18.40 3.43 5.62
N ARG A 108 -18.81 3.91 6.82
CA ARG A 108 -18.68 3.16 8.07
C ARG A 108 -19.50 1.85 8.07
N PHE A 109 -20.65 1.84 7.41
CA PHE A 109 -21.59 0.73 7.42
C PHE A 109 -21.50 -0.19 6.19
N ASN A 110 -20.49 -0.08 5.34
CA ASN A 110 -20.21 -1.03 4.27
C ASN A 110 -19.08 -1.99 4.64
N VAL A 111 -19.05 -3.14 3.99
CA VAL A 111 -17.86 -4.00 3.96
C VAL A 111 -16.75 -3.28 3.21
N LEU A 112 -15.57 -3.18 3.80
CA LEU A 112 -14.45 -2.42 3.25
C LEU A 112 -13.20 -3.29 3.04
N MET A 113 -12.64 -3.23 1.84
CA MET A 113 -11.31 -3.77 1.56
C MET A 113 -10.23 -2.80 2.10
N ARG A 114 -9.44 -3.23 3.09
CA ARG A 114 -8.49 -2.36 3.80
C ARG A 114 -7.15 -2.14 3.09
N ASP A 115 -6.70 -3.05 2.25
CA ASP A 115 -5.36 -3.00 1.65
C ASP A 115 -5.44 -2.94 0.12
N ASP A 116 -5.53 -1.73 -0.40
CA ASP A 116 -5.79 -1.40 -1.81
C ASP A 116 -4.53 -1.02 -2.59
N LYS A 117 -3.39 -1.62 -2.28
CA LYS A 117 -2.17 -1.37 -3.06
C LYS A 117 -2.24 -2.13 -4.38
N SER A 118 -1.95 -1.43 -5.49
CA SER A 118 -1.78 -2.06 -6.79
C SER A 118 -0.69 -3.14 -6.73
N PHE A 119 -0.89 -4.21 -7.48
CA PHE A 119 0.12 -5.26 -7.61
C PHE A 119 1.31 -4.79 -8.45
N ALA A 120 2.44 -5.42 -8.22
CA ALA A 120 3.57 -5.25 -9.10
C ALA A 120 3.42 -6.21 -10.30
N GLU A 121 3.87 -5.76 -11.47
CA GLU A 121 3.85 -6.49 -12.73
C GLU A 121 5.23 -6.43 -13.38
N LEU A 122 5.51 -7.37 -14.26
CA LEU A 122 6.60 -7.25 -15.22
C LEU A 122 6.06 -6.61 -16.49
N MET A 123 6.84 -5.73 -17.07
CA MET A 123 6.53 -5.04 -18.30
C MET A 123 7.66 -5.22 -19.30
N ILE A 124 7.34 -5.64 -20.52
CA ILE A 124 8.22 -5.60 -21.68
C ILE A 124 7.84 -4.38 -22.52
N ARG A 125 8.63 -3.32 -22.49
CA ARG A 125 8.40 -2.10 -23.27
C ARG A 125 8.70 -2.37 -24.74
N ARG A 126 7.80 -1.93 -25.63
CA ARG A 126 7.94 -2.11 -27.09
C ARG A 126 8.14 -0.80 -27.86
N ASP A 127 8.22 0.33 -27.15
CA ASP A 127 8.41 1.66 -27.71
C ASP A 127 9.87 2.01 -28.01
N HIS A 128 10.79 1.04 -27.90
CA HIS A 128 12.21 1.20 -28.17
C HIS A 128 12.73 0.05 -29.02
N ARG A 129 13.69 0.32 -29.97
CA ARG A 129 14.33 -0.69 -30.85
C ARG A 129 14.91 -1.91 -30.12
N ALA A 130 15.39 -1.74 -28.89
CA ALA A 130 15.76 -2.82 -28.00
C ALA A 130 14.82 -2.82 -26.79
N PRO A 131 13.77 -3.67 -26.76
CA PRO A 131 12.79 -3.72 -25.69
C PRO A 131 13.41 -3.86 -24.30
N GLN A 132 12.87 -3.16 -23.32
CA GLN A 132 13.32 -3.19 -21.92
C GLN A 132 12.38 -4.05 -21.09
N VAL A 133 12.94 -4.96 -20.29
CA VAL A 133 12.18 -5.66 -19.24
C VAL A 133 12.34 -4.93 -17.91
N ARG A 134 11.21 -4.56 -17.29
CA ARG A 134 11.21 -3.83 -16.02
C ARG A 134 10.01 -4.18 -15.14
N LYS A 135 10.13 -3.85 -13.87
CA LYS A 135 8.99 -3.87 -12.95
C LYS A 135 8.11 -2.64 -13.21
N HIS A 136 6.80 -2.87 -13.24
CA HIS A 136 5.76 -1.85 -13.34
C HIS A 136 4.80 -1.93 -12.16
N ARG A 137 4.16 -0.80 -11.84
CA ARG A 137 3.06 -0.73 -10.88
C ARG A 137 2.18 0.46 -11.23
N GLY A 138 0.88 0.27 -11.22
CA GLY A 138 -0.10 1.31 -11.52
C GLY A 138 -0.72 1.16 -12.91
N ALA A 139 -1.25 2.25 -13.47
CA ALA A 139 -1.96 2.24 -14.75
C ALA A 139 -1.04 1.88 -15.94
N HIS A 140 -1.56 1.16 -16.92
CA HIS A 140 -0.87 0.73 -18.14
C HIS A 140 -0.81 1.88 -19.16
N THR A 141 -0.05 2.93 -18.87
CA THR A 141 0.07 4.11 -19.73
C THR A 141 1.20 4.04 -20.74
N ILE A 142 2.11 3.08 -20.59
CA ILE A 142 3.29 2.92 -21.45
C ILE A 142 3.03 1.77 -22.43
N PRO A 143 3.29 1.94 -23.73
CA PRO A 143 3.13 0.86 -24.70
C PRO A 143 4.04 -0.34 -24.37
N GLY A 144 3.47 -1.55 -24.29
CA GLY A 144 4.20 -2.76 -23.97
C GLY A 144 3.31 -3.90 -23.51
N ASP A 145 3.92 -5.05 -23.28
CA ASP A 145 3.25 -6.23 -22.75
C ASP A 145 3.40 -6.28 -21.24
N TYR A 146 2.29 -6.44 -20.54
CA TYR A 146 2.23 -6.49 -19.08
C TYR A 146 1.94 -7.92 -18.63
N PHE A 147 2.71 -8.39 -17.65
CA PHE A 147 2.61 -9.73 -17.08
C PHE A 147 2.45 -9.63 -15.57
N GLY A 148 1.32 -10.06 -15.06
CA GLY A 148 0.95 -9.95 -13.65
C GLY A 148 -0.49 -10.42 -13.41
N PRO A 149 -1.02 -10.14 -12.25
CA PRO A 149 -0.38 -9.49 -11.09
C PRO A 149 0.54 -10.45 -10.30
N PHE A 150 1.63 -9.93 -9.74
CA PHE A 150 2.49 -10.68 -8.82
C PHE A 150 2.10 -10.37 -7.37
N ALA A 151 1.96 -11.39 -6.56
CA ALA A 151 1.51 -11.24 -5.18
C ALA A 151 2.47 -10.43 -4.29
N SER A 152 3.77 -10.45 -4.58
CA SER A 152 4.77 -9.74 -3.78
C SER A 152 5.85 -9.07 -4.65
N THR A 153 6.47 -8.02 -4.10
CA THR A 153 7.61 -7.35 -4.72
C THR A 153 8.82 -8.29 -4.85
N TRP A 154 8.96 -9.24 -3.92
CA TRP A 154 10.02 -10.25 -4.00
C TRP A 154 9.83 -11.15 -5.22
N ALA A 155 8.61 -11.66 -5.44
CA ALA A 155 8.29 -12.54 -6.57
C ALA A 155 8.61 -11.86 -7.91
N VAL A 156 8.19 -10.60 -8.10
CA VAL A 156 8.53 -9.84 -9.31
C VAL A 156 10.02 -9.69 -9.50
N ASN A 157 10.75 -9.32 -8.45
CA ASN A 157 12.20 -9.13 -8.55
C ASN A 157 12.92 -10.46 -8.82
N HIS A 158 12.47 -11.56 -8.21
CA HIS A 158 13.02 -12.90 -8.43
C HIS A 158 12.81 -13.32 -9.88
N THR A 159 11.57 -13.21 -10.40
CA THR A 159 11.25 -13.52 -11.80
C THR A 159 12.04 -12.65 -12.77
N LEU A 160 12.15 -11.34 -12.53
CA LEU A 160 12.93 -10.43 -13.35
C LEU A 160 14.41 -10.83 -13.41
N ASN A 161 15.01 -11.13 -12.26
CA ASN A 161 16.41 -11.58 -12.20
C ASN A 161 16.64 -12.90 -12.94
N THR A 162 15.68 -13.82 -12.87
CA THR A 162 15.76 -15.12 -13.56
C THR A 162 15.58 -14.97 -15.08
N LEU A 163 14.65 -14.12 -15.53
CA LEU A 163 14.49 -13.79 -16.95
C LEU A 163 15.76 -13.14 -17.51
N GLN A 164 16.41 -12.24 -16.76
CA GLN A 164 17.67 -11.65 -17.18
C GLN A 164 18.79 -12.69 -17.31
N LYS A 165 18.86 -13.68 -16.43
CA LYS A 165 19.84 -14.77 -16.52
C LYS A 165 19.54 -15.71 -17.69
N ALA A 166 18.26 -16.00 -17.96
CA ALA A 166 17.84 -16.96 -18.98
C ALA A 166 17.87 -16.36 -20.39
N PHE A 167 17.43 -15.12 -20.57
CA PHE A 167 17.25 -14.48 -21.87
C PHE A 167 18.17 -13.28 -22.11
N LEU A 168 19.06 -12.94 -21.17
CA LEU A 168 20.05 -11.87 -21.27
C LEU A 168 19.46 -10.49 -21.65
N LEU A 169 18.28 -10.17 -21.12
CA LEU A 169 17.54 -8.96 -21.45
C LEU A 169 18.06 -7.73 -20.71
N ARG A 170 18.01 -6.57 -21.39
CA ARG A 170 18.35 -5.30 -20.75
C ARG A 170 17.30 -4.83 -19.75
N SER A 171 17.75 -4.24 -18.65
CA SER A 171 16.91 -3.56 -17.66
C SER A 171 17.25 -2.07 -17.51
N CYS A 172 18.31 -1.59 -18.17
CA CYS A 172 18.72 -0.20 -18.12
C CYS A 172 17.72 0.74 -18.81
N SER A 173 17.65 2.00 -18.37
CA SER A 173 16.83 3.04 -19.01
C SER A 173 17.36 3.38 -20.42
N ASP A 174 16.47 3.95 -21.25
CA ASP A 174 16.82 4.31 -22.62
C ASP A 174 17.95 5.35 -22.67
N SER A 175 17.97 6.31 -21.73
CA SER A 175 19.04 7.28 -21.61
C SER A 175 20.40 6.62 -21.32
N VAL A 176 20.42 5.56 -20.52
CA VAL A 176 21.64 4.79 -20.25
C VAL A 176 22.02 3.94 -21.47
N TYR A 177 21.05 3.38 -22.19
CA TYR A 177 21.27 2.62 -23.41
C TYR A 177 21.93 3.48 -24.50
N GLU A 178 21.38 4.66 -24.79
CA GLU A 178 21.83 5.55 -25.86
C GLU A 178 23.21 6.21 -25.60
N THR A 179 23.60 6.31 -24.33
CA THR A 179 24.88 6.93 -23.95
C THR A 179 26.03 5.94 -23.75
N ARG A 180 25.78 4.65 -23.93
CA ARG A 180 26.81 3.62 -23.70
C ARG A 180 27.78 3.48 -24.86
N THR A 181 29.07 3.48 -24.54
CA THR A 181 30.16 3.25 -25.51
C THR A 181 30.90 1.93 -25.25
N ARG A 182 30.68 1.30 -24.10
CA ARG A 182 31.26 0.01 -23.71
C ARG A 182 30.24 -0.85 -22.94
N PRO A 183 30.36 -2.18 -22.96
CA PRO A 183 29.50 -3.09 -22.21
C PRO A 183 29.53 -2.77 -20.71
N CYS A 184 28.36 -2.85 -20.06
CA CYS A 184 28.24 -2.61 -18.62
C CYS A 184 28.48 -3.90 -17.82
N MET A 185 28.49 -3.76 -16.48
CA MET A 185 28.67 -4.90 -15.58
C MET A 185 27.64 -6.02 -15.82
N LEU A 186 26.37 -5.70 -16.18
CA LEU A 186 25.35 -6.73 -16.46
C LEU A 186 25.76 -7.64 -17.62
N HIS A 187 26.48 -7.14 -18.62
CA HIS A 187 27.03 -7.98 -19.68
C HIS A 187 28.17 -8.84 -19.15
N GLN A 188 29.10 -8.25 -18.37
CA GLN A 188 30.25 -8.98 -17.80
C GLN A 188 29.80 -10.15 -16.90
N ILE A 189 28.72 -9.96 -16.11
CA ILE A 189 28.14 -11.02 -15.26
C ILE A 189 27.10 -11.88 -16.00
N LYS A 190 27.06 -11.83 -17.34
CA LYS A 190 26.18 -12.64 -18.22
C LYS A 190 24.68 -12.51 -17.87
N ARG A 191 24.21 -11.26 -17.66
CA ARG A 191 22.79 -10.93 -17.43
C ARG A 191 22.19 -10.02 -18.50
N CYS A 192 22.98 -9.60 -19.49
CA CYS A 192 22.53 -8.77 -20.60
C CYS A 192 23.42 -9.08 -21.81
N SER A 193 22.82 -9.21 -22.98
CA SER A 193 23.52 -9.44 -24.25
C SER A 193 24.18 -8.20 -24.83
N ALA A 194 24.08 -7.03 -24.17
CA ALA A 194 24.67 -5.74 -24.54
C ALA A 194 24.25 -5.21 -25.94
N PRO A 195 22.94 -5.13 -26.24
CA PRO A 195 22.48 -4.56 -27.52
C PRO A 195 22.84 -3.08 -27.68
N CYS A 196 23.17 -2.38 -26.59
CA CYS A 196 23.59 -0.97 -26.60
C CYS A 196 24.97 -0.72 -27.23
N THR A 197 25.80 -1.75 -27.36
CA THR A 197 27.17 -1.66 -27.93
C THR A 197 27.32 -2.55 -29.16
N GLY A 198 26.21 -3.09 -29.70
CA GLY A 198 26.23 -3.90 -30.92
C GLY A 198 26.84 -5.30 -30.77
N LEU A 199 27.00 -5.81 -29.53
CA LEU A 199 27.50 -7.17 -29.28
C LEU A 199 26.48 -8.26 -29.61
N ILE A 200 25.24 -7.88 -29.87
CA ILE A 200 24.18 -8.70 -30.42
C ILE A 200 23.44 -7.86 -31.45
N SER A 201 22.97 -8.48 -32.55
CA SER A 201 22.11 -7.81 -33.51
C SER A 201 20.75 -7.45 -32.89
N LEU A 202 20.04 -6.48 -33.45
CA LEU A 202 18.71 -6.12 -32.96
C LEU A 202 17.69 -7.23 -33.28
N GLU A 203 17.88 -7.97 -34.38
CA GLU A 203 17.10 -9.13 -34.77
C GLU A 203 17.24 -10.25 -33.74
N ASP A 204 18.47 -10.68 -33.43
CA ASP A 204 18.72 -11.73 -32.43
C ASP A 204 18.25 -11.30 -31.02
N TYR A 205 18.40 -10.01 -30.68
CA TYR A 205 17.88 -9.49 -29.42
C TYR A 205 16.34 -9.55 -29.36
N SER A 206 15.67 -9.26 -30.47
CA SER A 206 14.22 -9.38 -30.58
C SER A 206 13.75 -10.84 -30.39
N GLU A 207 14.50 -11.82 -30.88
CA GLU A 207 14.21 -13.23 -30.64
C GLU A 207 14.29 -13.58 -29.16
N LEU A 208 15.31 -13.14 -28.45
CA LEU A 208 15.42 -13.33 -26.99
C LEU A 208 14.23 -12.71 -26.23
N VAL A 209 13.75 -11.55 -26.67
CA VAL A 209 12.58 -10.89 -26.08
C VAL A 209 11.31 -11.72 -26.33
N ASN A 210 11.13 -12.22 -27.57
CA ASN A 210 9.98 -13.04 -27.94
C ASN A 210 9.96 -14.37 -27.20
N GLU A 211 11.12 -14.96 -26.92
CA GLU A 211 11.26 -16.17 -26.10
C GLU A 211 10.85 -15.93 -24.65
N ALA A 212 11.31 -14.81 -24.08
CA ALA A 212 10.93 -14.42 -22.73
C ALA A 212 9.42 -14.16 -22.61
N GLU A 213 8.84 -13.53 -23.63
CA GLU A 213 7.40 -13.33 -23.72
C GLU A 213 6.64 -14.67 -23.83
N ALA A 214 7.09 -15.57 -24.70
CA ALA A 214 6.50 -16.89 -24.84
C ALA A 214 6.54 -17.68 -23.52
N PHE A 215 7.65 -17.58 -22.78
CA PHE A 215 7.78 -18.18 -21.45
C PHE A 215 6.77 -17.57 -20.46
N LEU A 216 6.66 -16.24 -20.39
CA LEU A 216 5.71 -15.55 -19.52
C LEU A 216 4.24 -15.83 -19.90
N ARG A 217 3.96 -16.10 -21.18
CA ARG A 217 2.64 -16.54 -21.68
C ARG A 217 2.38 -18.04 -21.49
N GLY A 218 3.26 -18.76 -20.76
CA GLY A 218 3.08 -20.17 -20.38
C GLY A 218 3.57 -21.20 -21.37
N LYS A 219 4.24 -20.81 -22.45
CA LYS A 219 4.88 -21.73 -23.40
C LYS A 219 6.23 -22.24 -22.87
N SER A 220 6.36 -22.41 -21.55
CA SER A 220 7.62 -22.78 -20.90
C SER A 220 8.17 -24.12 -21.40
N ARG A 221 7.30 -25.11 -21.61
CA ARG A 221 7.71 -26.43 -22.14
C ARG A 221 8.32 -26.32 -23.54
N THR A 222 7.72 -25.53 -24.43
CA THR A 222 8.21 -25.29 -25.80
C THR A 222 9.58 -24.59 -25.77
N VAL A 223 9.73 -23.55 -24.93
CA VAL A 223 11.00 -22.82 -24.79
C VAL A 223 12.10 -23.74 -24.25
N ILE A 224 11.81 -24.51 -23.18
CA ILE A 224 12.77 -25.44 -22.57
C ILE A 224 13.16 -26.55 -23.56
N SER A 225 12.19 -27.12 -24.30
CA SER A 225 12.47 -28.17 -25.33
C SER A 225 13.40 -27.64 -26.41
N ARG A 226 13.17 -26.42 -26.91
CA ARG A 226 14.02 -25.82 -27.94
C ARG A 226 15.44 -25.54 -27.38
N LEU A 227 15.57 -25.00 -26.18
CA LEU A 227 16.85 -24.81 -25.51
C LEU A 227 17.59 -26.15 -25.27
N SER A 228 16.83 -27.25 -25.00
CA SER A 228 17.44 -28.57 -24.84
C SER A 228 17.99 -29.10 -26.17
N GLN A 229 17.33 -28.82 -27.27
CA GLN A 229 17.85 -29.16 -28.62
C GLN A 229 19.09 -28.34 -28.96
N GLU A 230 19.09 -27.02 -28.66
CA GLU A 230 20.26 -26.15 -28.84
C GLU A 230 21.46 -26.63 -28.01
N MET A 231 21.21 -27.01 -26.74
CA MET A 231 22.24 -27.56 -25.85
C MET A 231 22.85 -28.83 -26.42
N GLN A 232 22.00 -29.74 -26.94
CA GLN A 232 22.46 -31.00 -27.52
C GLN A 232 23.27 -30.77 -28.80
N ALA A 233 22.80 -29.89 -29.69
CA ALA A 233 23.54 -29.55 -30.93
C ALA A 233 24.93 -28.96 -30.60
N ALA A 234 25.01 -28.00 -29.66
CA ALA A 234 26.30 -27.47 -29.23
C ALA A 234 27.22 -28.52 -28.60
N SER A 235 26.65 -29.51 -27.90
CA SER A 235 27.41 -30.64 -27.36
C SER A 235 27.94 -31.55 -28.43
N ASP A 236 27.13 -31.84 -29.46
CA ASP A 236 27.50 -32.68 -30.59
C ASP A 236 28.60 -32.03 -31.45
N ASP A 237 28.57 -30.68 -31.56
CA ASP A 237 29.60 -29.86 -32.20
C ASP A 237 30.83 -29.64 -31.30
N MET A 238 30.92 -30.29 -30.13
CA MET A 238 31.96 -30.15 -29.12
C MET A 238 32.16 -28.71 -28.57
N ASP A 239 31.18 -27.82 -28.78
CA ASP A 239 31.13 -26.49 -28.13
C ASP A 239 30.55 -26.61 -26.73
N PHE A 240 31.36 -27.12 -25.80
CA PHE A 240 30.96 -27.36 -24.42
C PHE A 240 30.70 -26.08 -23.64
N GLU A 241 31.28 -24.94 -24.06
CA GLU A 241 31.00 -23.64 -23.41
C GLU A 241 29.59 -23.15 -23.70
N THR A 242 29.17 -23.22 -24.97
CA THR A 242 27.78 -22.91 -25.36
C THR A 242 26.80 -23.91 -24.74
N ALA A 243 27.10 -25.22 -24.77
CA ALA A 243 26.25 -26.24 -24.14
C ALA A 243 26.05 -26.01 -22.66
N ALA A 244 27.12 -25.67 -21.91
CA ALA A 244 27.06 -25.34 -20.48
C ALA A 244 26.23 -24.07 -20.23
N ARG A 245 26.38 -23.04 -21.07
CA ARG A 245 25.61 -21.79 -20.98
C ARG A 245 24.10 -22.04 -21.18
N VAL A 246 23.73 -22.83 -22.20
CA VAL A 246 22.32 -23.18 -22.46
C VAL A 246 21.74 -24.06 -21.35
N ARG A 247 22.53 -25.02 -20.82
CA ARG A 247 22.14 -25.80 -19.63
C ARG A 247 21.80 -24.92 -18.43
N ASP A 248 22.62 -23.90 -18.17
CA ASP A 248 22.39 -23.00 -17.03
C ASP A 248 21.15 -22.11 -17.24
N ARG A 249 20.84 -21.74 -18.49
CA ARG A 249 19.56 -21.10 -18.87
C ARG A 249 18.37 -22.02 -18.58
N ILE A 250 18.43 -23.29 -18.99
CA ILE A 250 17.38 -24.29 -18.73
C ILE A 250 17.19 -24.46 -17.23
N ARG A 251 18.25 -24.58 -16.43
CA ARG A 251 18.17 -24.69 -14.96
C ARG A 251 17.46 -23.48 -14.35
N ALA A 252 17.79 -22.27 -14.79
CA ALA A 252 17.17 -21.05 -14.30
C ALA A 252 15.67 -21.02 -14.58
N LEU A 253 15.23 -21.40 -15.80
CA LEU A 253 13.82 -21.46 -16.18
C LEU A 253 13.05 -22.57 -15.44
N SER A 254 13.68 -23.74 -15.28
CA SER A 254 13.09 -24.87 -14.56
C SER A 254 12.86 -24.55 -13.08
N ALA A 255 13.75 -23.76 -12.44
CA ALA A 255 13.58 -23.33 -11.06
C ALA A 255 12.30 -22.51 -10.85
N ILE A 256 11.98 -21.56 -11.76
CA ILE A 256 10.71 -20.81 -11.70
C ILE A 256 9.52 -21.76 -11.85
N SER A 257 9.60 -22.72 -12.77
CA SER A 257 8.50 -23.65 -13.02
C SER A 257 8.27 -24.63 -11.87
N MET A 258 9.32 -24.99 -11.11
CA MET A 258 9.23 -25.89 -9.96
C MET A 258 8.72 -25.22 -8.68
N GLU A 259 9.09 -23.97 -8.40
CA GLU A 259 8.58 -23.22 -7.25
C GLU A 259 7.06 -22.97 -7.35
N ASN A 260 6.51 -23.03 -8.56
CA ASN A 260 5.09 -22.83 -8.85
C ASN A 260 4.31 -24.15 -8.99
N SER A 261 4.77 -25.26 -8.42
CA SER A 261 4.33 -26.63 -8.69
C SER A 261 2.95 -27.05 -8.16
N VAL A 262 2.08 -26.15 -7.71
CA VAL A 262 0.65 -26.44 -7.62
C VAL A 262 0.07 -26.32 -9.03
N ASN A 263 0.31 -27.34 -9.85
CA ASN A 263 -0.19 -27.40 -11.22
C ASN A 263 -1.73 -27.48 -11.19
N ALA A 264 -2.35 -26.45 -11.73
CA ALA A 264 -3.78 -26.45 -12.01
C ALA A 264 -4.01 -27.20 -13.34
N ASP A 265 -4.11 -28.53 -13.29
CA ASP A 265 -4.47 -29.31 -14.47
C ASP A 265 -5.78 -28.76 -15.07
N GLY A 266 -5.69 -28.25 -16.30
CA GLY A 266 -6.83 -27.70 -17.04
C GLY A 266 -7.22 -26.23 -16.75
N VAL A 267 -6.46 -25.48 -15.95
CA VAL A 267 -6.69 -24.05 -15.70
C VAL A 267 -5.54 -23.23 -16.25
N ALA A 268 -5.72 -22.64 -17.43
CA ALA A 268 -4.71 -21.78 -18.04
C ALA A 268 -4.59 -20.44 -17.31
N GLU A 269 -5.75 -19.82 -16.97
CA GLU A 269 -5.82 -18.53 -16.29
C GLU A 269 -7.00 -18.52 -15.33
N ALA A 270 -6.78 -18.16 -14.07
CA ALA A 270 -7.82 -17.93 -13.08
C ALA A 270 -7.30 -17.13 -11.91
N ASP A 271 -8.20 -16.41 -11.24
CA ASP A 271 -8.00 -15.91 -9.89
C ASP A 271 -8.82 -16.79 -8.92
N VAL A 272 -8.18 -17.23 -7.85
CA VAL A 272 -8.79 -18.11 -6.86
C VAL A 272 -8.96 -17.36 -5.55
N PHE A 273 -10.20 -17.26 -5.10
CA PHE A 273 -10.56 -16.60 -3.85
C PHE A 273 -11.06 -17.63 -2.85
N ALA A 274 -10.59 -17.54 -1.63
CA ALA A 274 -11.14 -18.31 -0.53
C ALA A 274 -11.42 -17.40 0.66
N LEU A 275 -12.67 -17.37 1.09
CA LEU A 275 -13.15 -16.66 2.27
C LEU A 275 -13.20 -17.63 3.44
N HIS A 276 -12.66 -17.22 4.57
CA HIS A 276 -12.86 -17.82 5.88
C HIS A 276 -13.19 -16.74 6.90
N ALA A 277 -14.31 -16.89 7.57
CA ALA A 277 -14.78 -15.98 8.62
C ALA A 277 -14.87 -16.72 9.95
N GLU A 278 -14.36 -16.12 11.02
CA GLU A 278 -14.36 -16.66 12.38
C GLU A 278 -14.23 -15.53 13.41
N GLY A 279 -14.95 -15.60 14.52
CA GLY A 279 -14.83 -14.65 15.62
C GLY A 279 -15.13 -13.19 15.23
N GLY A 280 -15.98 -12.95 14.23
CA GLY A 280 -16.31 -11.60 13.75
C GLY A 280 -15.22 -10.95 12.88
N GLN A 281 -14.25 -11.73 12.43
CA GLN A 281 -13.21 -11.32 11.48
C GLN A 281 -13.22 -12.25 10.27
N ALA A 282 -12.79 -11.74 9.12
CA ALA A 282 -12.68 -12.54 7.91
C ALA A 282 -11.32 -12.38 7.25
N CYS A 283 -10.90 -13.43 6.56
CA CYS A 283 -9.77 -13.42 5.65
C CYS A 283 -10.22 -13.87 4.27
N VAL A 284 -9.89 -13.08 3.25
CA VAL A 284 -10.00 -13.47 1.85
C VAL A 284 -8.59 -13.72 1.33
N GLN A 285 -8.26 -14.99 1.07
CA GLN A 285 -7.02 -15.37 0.41
C GLN A 285 -7.23 -15.33 -1.10
N VAL A 286 -6.34 -14.67 -1.81
CA VAL A 286 -6.36 -14.61 -3.27
C VAL A 286 -5.10 -15.28 -3.80
N PHE A 287 -5.23 -16.16 -4.81
CA PHE A 287 -4.12 -16.69 -5.60
C PHE A 287 -4.32 -16.38 -7.08
N PHE A 288 -3.24 -16.05 -7.77
CA PHE A 288 -3.23 -15.74 -9.19
C PHE A 288 -2.64 -16.89 -9.98
N TYR A 289 -3.45 -17.48 -10.86
CA TYR A 289 -2.98 -18.49 -11.79
C TYR A 289 -2.92 -17.88 -13.19
N ARG A 290 -1.74 -17.88 -13.78
CA ARG A 290 -1.48 -17.41 -15.14
C ARG A 290 -0.64 -18.45 -15.86
N ALA A 291 -1.07 -18.80 -17.08
CA ALA A 291 -0.40 -19.83 -17.89
C ALA A 291 -0.25 -21.19 -17.16
N GLY A 292 -1.23 -21.56 -16.33
CA GLY A 292 -1.21 -22.79 -15.54
C GLY A 292 -0.27 -22.75 -14.32
N GLN A 293 0.37 -21.61 -14.05
CA GLN A 293 1.32 -21.45 -12.94
C GLN A 293 0.74 -20.55 -11.85
N ASN A 294 1.05 -20.85 -10.59
CA ASN A 294 0.69 -19.99 -9.46
C ASN A 294 1.69 -18.83 -9.35
N TRP A 295 1.23 -17.60 -9.60
CA TRP A 295 2.03 -16.36 -9.48
C TRP A 295 2.00 -15.77 -8.08
N GLY A 296 1.63 -16.58 -7.11
CA GLY A 296 1.58 -16.22 -5.71
C GLY A 296 0.20 -15.82 -5.22
N GLY A 297 0.08 -15.58 -3.93
CA GLY A 297 -1.16 -15.23 -3.28
C GLY A 297 -1.00 -14.18 -2.20
N ARG A 298 -2.12 -13.58 -1.82
CA ARG A 298 -2.19 -12.56 -0.77
C ARG A 298 -3.43 -12.73 0.07
N ALA A 299 -3.26 -12.60 1.39
CA ALA A 299 -4.35 -12.55 2.34
C ALA A 299 -4.84 -11.09 2.52
N TYR A 300 -6.14 -10.92 2.53
CA TYR A 300 -6.84 -9.68 2.83
C TYR A 300 -7.73 -9.86 4.03
N PHE A 301 -7.86 -8.83 4.85
CA PHE A 301 -8.69 -8.83 6.05
C PHE A 301 -9.71 -7.68 5.90
N PRO A 302 -10.84 -7.91 5.21
CA PRO A 302 -11.87 -6.90 5.03
C PRO A 302 -12.46 -6.49 6.38
N ARG A 303 -12.83 -5.23 6.49
CA ARG A 303 -13.67 -4.78 7.60
C ARG A 303 -15.10 -5.19 7.31
N MET A 304 -15.69 -5.94 8.20
CA MET A 304 -17.05 -6.45 8.11
C MET A 304 -17.76 -6.32 9.45
N ASP A 305 -19.04 -6.46 9.46
CA ASP A 305 -19.84 -6.63 10.67
C ASP A 305 -20.06 -8.12 10.97
N LYS A 306 -20.36 -8.45 12.23
CA LYS A 306 -20.65 -9.84 12.64
C LYS A 306 -21.90 -10.40 12.00
N THR A 307 -22.79 -9.54 11.50
CA THR A 307 -24.05 -9.89 10.84
C THR A 307 -23.94 -10.06 9.33
N ASP A 308 -22.83 -9.65 8.72
CA ASP A 308 -22.61 -9.83 7.28
C ASP A 308 -22.39 -11.31 6.96
N SER A 309 -23.12 -11.85 5.97
CA SER A 309 -22.98 -13.24 5.54
C SER A 309 -21.76 -13.43 4.61
N ASP A 310 -21.20 -14.64 4.58
CA ASP A 310 -20.06 -14.98 3.70
C ASP A 310 -20.32 -14.61 2.21
N PRO A 311 -21.52 -14.88 1.62
CA PRO A 311 -21.83 -14.46 0.26
C PRO A 311 -21.79 -12.95 0.05
N GLU A 312 -22.28 -12.15 1.00
CA GLU A 312 -22.27 -10.68 0.94
C GLU A 312 -20.85 -10.12 1.08
N ILE A 313 -20.06 -10.66 2.03
CA ILE A 313 -18.67 -10.28 2.23
C ILE A 313 -17.86 -10.52 0.95
N LEU A 314 -18.03 -11.72 0.35
CA LEU A 314 -17.29 -12.06 -0.88
C LEU A 314 -17.73 -11.19 -2.06
N ALA A 315 -19.03 -10.93 -2.23
CA ALA A 315 -19.53 -10.08 -3.31
C ALA A 315 -18.99 -8.66 -3.20
N ALA A 316 -19.05 -8.05 -2.01
CA ALA A 316 -18.51 -6.72 -1.74
C ALA A 316 -16.99 -6.67 -1.94
N PHE A 317 -16.27 -7.72 -1.54
CA PHE A 317 -14.83 -7.83 -1.73
C PHE A 317 -14.47 -7.89 -3.23
N LEU A 318 -15.11 -8.77 -4.00
CA LEU A 318 -14.87 -8.92 -5.43
C LEU A 318 -15.12 -7.62 -6.21
N GLY A 319 -16.21 -6.91 -5.90
CA GLY A 319 -16.53 -5.63 -6.51
C GLY A 319 -15.43 -4.59 -6.30
N GLN A 320 -14.96 -4.43 -5.06
CA GLN A 320 -13.87 -3.50 -4.71
C GLN A 320 -12.51 -3.97 -5.24
N PHE A 321 -12.26 -5.29 -5.24
CA PHE A 321 -11.01 -5.86 -5.71
C PHE A 321 -10.77 -5.59 -7.19
N TYR A 322 -11.79 -5.82 -8.02
CA TYR A 322 -11.70 -5.65 -9.47
C TYR A 322 -12.02 -4.23 -9.96
N GLU A 323 -12.13 -3.27 -9.06
CA GLU A 323 -12.35 -1.88 -9.47
C GLU A 323 -11.17 -1.34 -10.30
N ASP A 324 -9.94 -1.67 -9.93
CA ASP A 324 -8.70 -1.19 -10.58
C ASP A 324 -7.79 -2.33 -11.09
N LYS A 325 -8.28 -3.57 -11.14
CA LYS A 325 -7.48 -4.74 -11.52
C LYS A 325 -8.04 -5.42 -12.77
N PRO A 326 -7.16 -6.01 -13.60
CA PRO A 326 -7.62 -6.81 -14.74
C PRO A 326 -8.43 -8.01 -14.26
N ILE A 327 -9.52 -8.29 -14.94
CA ILE A 327 -10.45 -9.36 -14.59
C ILE A 327 -10.15 -10.56 -15.48
N PRO A 328 -9.82 -11.76 -14.94
CA PRO A 328 -9.60 -12.95 -15.75
C PRO A 328 -10.93 -13.55 -16.22
N ARG A 329 -10.87 -14.43 -17.22
CA ARG A 329 -12.07 -15.14 -17.71
C ARG A 329 -12.69 -16.08 -16.69
N LEU A 330 -11.91 -16.56 -15.72
CA LEU A 330 -12.34 -17.51 -14.70
C LEU A 330 -11.95 -17.00 -13.30
N ILE A 331 -12.93 -16.92 -12.43
CA ILE A 331 -12.78 -16.65 -11.01
C ILE A 331 -13.30 -17.88 -10.27
N LEU A 332 -12.47 -18.46 -9.39
CA LEU A 332 -12.84 -19.60 -8.56
C LEU A 332 -13.03 -19.16 -7.12
N SER A 333 -14.05 -19.71 -6.46
CA SER A 333 -14.30 -19.40 -5.05
C SER A 333 -14.86 -20.58 -4.27
N ASN A 334 -14.62 -20.60 -2.93
CA ASN A 334 -15.24 -21.56 -2.01
C ASN A 334 -16.68 -21.20 -1.62
N VAL A 335 -17.05 -19.93 -1.76
CA VAL A 335 -18.38 -19.41 -1.45
C VAL A 335 -19.03 -18.88 -2.73
N ARG A 336 -20.30 -19.14 -2.94
CA ARG A 336 -21.06 -18.49 -4.03
C ARG A 336 -21.36 -17.05 -3.58
N PRO A 337 -20.87 -16.02 -4.29
CA PRO A 337 -21.14 -14.63 -3.89
C PRO A 337 -22.62 -14.30 -4.03
N HIS A 338 -23.07 -13.35 -3.24
CA HIS A 338 -24.41 -12.78 -3.38
C HIS A 338 -24.56 -12.12 -4.76
N GLU A 339 -25.74 -12.25 -5.38
CA GLU A 339 -26.01 -11.71 -6.73
C GLU A 339 -24.99 -12.11 -7.80
N LEU A 340 -24.64 -13.39 -7.84
CA LEU A 340 -23.62 -13.95 -8.75
C LEU A 340 -23.80 -13.50 -10.20
N GLU A 341 -25.00 -13.60 -10.74
CA GLU A 341 -25.32 -13.30 -12.14
C GLU A 341 -25.08 -11.82 -12.48
N LEU A 342 -25.36 -10.94 -11.52
CA LEU A 342 -25.12 -9.51 -11.66
C LEU A 342 -23.61 -9.19 -11.62
N LEU A 343 -22.84 -9.86 -10.74
CA LEU A 343 -21.38 -9.73 -10.68
C LEU A 343 -20.73 -10.20 -11.98
N GLU A 344 -21.13 -11.35 -12.52
CA GLU A 344 -20.62 -11.86 -13.80
C GLU A 344 -20.92 -10.91 -14.96
N ALA A 345 -22.15 -10.36 -15.00
CA ALA A 345 -22.54 -9.38 -16.01
C ALA A 345 -21.71 -8.09 -15.90
N ALA A 346 -21.54 -7.56 -14.67
CA ALA A 346 -20.76 -6.35 -14.41
C ALA A 346 -19.29 -6.52 -14.78
N PHE A 347 -18.70 -7.64 -14.39
CA PHE A 347 -17.31 -7.94 -14.68
C PHE A 347 -17.09 -8.22 -16.18
N SER A 348 -18.02 -8.91 -16.83
CA SER A 348 -17.94 -9.16 -18.28
C SER A 348 -18.04 -7.86 -19.09
N MET A 349 -18.92 -6.93 -18.68
CA MET A 349 -19.02 -5.61 -19.28
C MET A 349 -17.73 -4.80 -19.12
N LYS A 350 -17.16 -4.79 -17.91
CA LYS A 350 -15.92 -4.06 -17.61
C LYS A 350 -14.69 -4.64 -18.29
N ALA A 351 -14.63 -5.97 -18.39
CA ALA A 351 -13.50 -6.70 -18.96
C ALA A 351 -13.54 -6.84 -20.49
N GLU A 352 -14.66 -6.44 -21.14
CA GLU A 352 -14.93 -6.62 -22.59
C GLU A 352 -14.81 -8.08 -23.05
N HIS A 353 -14.98 -9.04 -22.13
CA HIS A 353 -15.04 -10.46 -22.40
C HIS A 353 -15.88 -11.18 -21.34
N ARG A 354 -16.35 -12.39 -21.66
CA ARG A 354 -17.13 -13.20 -20.72
C ARG A 354 -16.29 -13.58 -19.50
N VAL A 355 -16.81 -13.31 -18.30
CA VAL A 355 -16.25 -13.68 -17.00
C VAL A 355 -17.18 -14.69 -16.35
N GLU A 356 -16.61 -15.78 -15.85
CA GLU A 356 -17.30 -16.82 -15.08
C GLU A 356 -16.79 -16.83 -13.64
N ILE A 357 -17.71 -16.85 -12.66
CA ILE A 357 -17.39 -17.01 -11.25
C ILE A 357 -17.92 -18.38 -10.81
N ALA A 358 -17.02 -19.33 -10.60
CA ALA A 358 -17.39 -20.71 -10.33
C ALA A 358 -17.01 -21.14 -8.90
N ARG A 359 -17.91 -21.92 -8.28
CA ARG A 359 -17.63 -22.69 -7.06
C ARG A 359 -17.43 -24.15 -7.46
N PRO A 360 -16.19 -24.62 -7.58
CA PRO A 360 -15.92 -26.00 -7.98
C PRO A 360 -16.28 -26.98 -6.86
N LEU A 361 -16.85 -28.14 -7.24
CA LEU A 361 -17.25 -29.20 -6.31
C LEU A 361 -16.35 -30.43 -6.41
N ARG A 362 -15.47 -30.53 -7.44
CA ARG A 362 -14.60 -31.69 -7.67
C ARG A 362 -13.43 -31.34 -8.60
N GLY A 363 -12.42 -32.19 -8.61
CA GLY A 363 -11.28 -32.14 -9.53
C GLY A 363 -10.25 -31.07 -9.20
N GLY A 364 -9.33 -30.80 -10.11
CA GLY A 364 -8.20 -29.87 -9.90
C GLY A 364 -8.61 -28.46 -9.48
N LYS A 365 -9.72 -27.92 -10.02
CA LYS A 365 -10.24 -26.61 -9.61
C LYS A 365 -10.62 -26.55 -8.12
N LEU A 366 -11.20 -27.63 -7.57
CA LEU A 366 -11.52 -27.71 -6.13
C LEU A 366 -10.23 -27.71 -5.31
N SER A 367 -9.22 -28.48 -5.72
CA SER A 367 -7.93 -28.51 -5.01
C SER A 367 -7.28 -27.13 -4.90
N LEU A 368 -7.43 -26.27 -5.93
CA LEU A 368 -6.93 -24.88 -5.87
C LEU A 368 -7.68 -24.04 -4.84
N VAL A 369 -9.00 -24.20 -4.77
CA VAL A 369 -9.86 -23.49 -3.81
C VAL A 369 -9.57 -23.98 -2.38
N ASP A 370 -9.41 -25.30 -2.17
CA ASP A 370 -9.09 -25.87 -0.86
C ASP A 370 -7.70 -25.42 -0.36
N HIS A 371 -6.73 -25.34 -1.27
CA HIS A 371 -5.42 -24.77 -0.95
C HIS A 371 -5.55 -23.30 -0.51
N ALA A 372 -6.33 -22.50 -1.23
CA ALA A 372 -6.58 -21.12 -0.86
C ALA A 372 -7.33 -21.01 0.48
N LEU A 373 -8.30 -21.88 0.74
CA LEU A 373 -9.07 -21.90 1.99
C LEU A 373 -8.19 -22.26 3.20
N THR A 374 -7.29 -23.22 3.05
CA THR A 374 -6.31 -23.56 4.07
C THR A 374 -5.44 -22.36 4.43
N ASN A 375 -4.94 -21.65 3.41
CA ASN A 375 -4.15 -20.43 3.61
C ASN A 375 -4.96 -19.30 4.27
N ALA A 376 -6.25 -19.15 3.91
CA ALA A 376 -7.14 -18.18 4.54
C ALA A 376 -7.32 -18.44 6.04
N ARG A 377 -7.54 -19.71 6.42
CA ARG A 377 -7.67 -20.13 7.83
C ARG A 377 -6.40 -19.86 8.63
N GLU A 378 -5.26 -20.26 8.11
CA GLU A 378 -3.97 -20.01 8.76
C GLU A 378 -3.65 -18.53 8.90
N ALA A 379 -3.93 -17.73 7.84
CA ALA A 379 -3.70 -16.30 7.89
C ALA A 379 -4.61 -15.60 8.92
N LEU A 380 -5.88 -15.99 8.99
CA LEU A 380 -6.82 -15.47 9.99
C LEU A 380 -6.40 -15.87 11.40
N GLY A 381 -6.03 -17.14 11.62
CA GLY A 381 -5.56 -17.61 12.92
C GLY A 381 -4.32 -16.84 13.41
N ARG A 382 -3.33 -16.61 12.56
CA ARG A 382 -2.17 -15.77 12.89
C ARG A 382 -2.61 -14.34 13.24
N LYS A 383 -3.51 -13.75 12.47
CA LYS A 383 -4.01 -12.38 12.70
C LYS A 383 -4.77 -12.27 14.02
N MET A 384 -5.61 -13.25 14.34
CA MET A 384 -6.35 -13.29 15.60
C MET A 384 -5.41 -13.47 16.80
N ALA A 385 -4.39 -14.32 16.68
CA ALA A 385 -3.37 -14.50 17.71
C ALA A 385 -2.57 -13.20 17.95
N GLU A 386 -2.16 -12.51 16.87
CA GLU A 386 -1.50 -11.20 16.96
C GLU A 386 -2.39 -10.16 17.66
N ASN A 387 -3.66 -10.08 17.28
CA ASN A 387 -4.62 -9.14 17.89
C ASN A 387 -4.86 -9.46 19.37
N SER A 388 -4.99 -10.75 19.74
CA SER A 388 -5.15 -11.17 21.13
C SER A 388 -3.92 -10.86 21.99
N ALA A 389 -2.72 -11.09 21.46
CA ALA A 389 -1.47 -10.73 22.13
C ALA A 389 -1.37 -9.21 22.31
N THR A 390 -1.68 -8.43 21.28
CA THR A 390 -1.68 -6.96 21.35
C THR A 390 -2.70 -6.45 22.37
N SER A 391 -3.89 -7.07 22.45
CA SER A 391 -4.91 -6.70 23.45
C SER A 391 -4.40 -6.86 24.88
N LYS A 392 -3.74 -7.97 25.20
CA LYS A 392 -3.15 -8.21 26.54
C LYS A 392 -2.05 -7.20 26.86
N ILE A 393 -1.24 -6.84 25.87
CA ILE A 393 -0.20 -5.81 26.02
C ILE A 393 -0.84 -4.44 26.31
N LEU A 394 -1.92 -4.09 25.61
CA LEU A 394 -2.64 -2.85 25.83
C LEU A 394 -3.36 -2.82 27.18
N ASP A 395 -3.79 -3.96 27.72
CA ASP A 395 -4.28 -4.04 29.10
C ASP A 395 -3.18 -3.68 30.10
N GLU A 396 -1.97 -4.23 29.92
CA GLU A 396 -0.81 -3.90 30.75
C GLU A 396 -0.43 -2.40 30.62
N VAL A 397 -0.47 -1.84 29.41
CA VAL A 397 -0.25 -0.39 29.19
C VAL A 397 -1.29 0.44 29.91
N CYS A 398 -2.56 0.02 29.89
CA CYS A 398 -3.65 0.66 30.60
C CYS A 398 -3.41 0.69 32.12
N GLU A 399 -3.05 -0.44 32.69
CA GLU A 399 -2.74 -0.57 34.13
C GLU A 399 -1.52 0.28 34.54
N VAL A 400 -0.43 0.22 33.77
CA VAL A 400 0.82 0.95 34.07
C VAL A 400 0.62 2.46 34.07
N PHE A 401 -0.09 2.99 33.08
CA PHE A 401 -0.30 4.43 32.96
C PHE A 401 -1.58 4.92 33.62
N GLY A 402 -2.42 4.01 34.14
CA GLY A 402 -3.67 4.36 34.84
C GLY A 402 -4.71 4.95 33.90
N LEU A 403 -4.87 4.35 32.71
CA LEU A 403 -5.89 4.75 31.77
C LEU A 403 -7.24 4.13 32.17
N ASP A 404 -8.34 4.85 31.95
CA ASP A 404 -9.69 4.36 32.29
C ASP A 404 -10.17 3.23 31.38
N ALA A 405 -9.62 3.16 30.16
CA ALA A 405 -9.94 2.13 29.16
C ALA A 405 -8.72 1.81 28.28
N ARG A 406 -8.77 0.68 27.58
CA ARG A 406 -7.76 0.35 26.57
C ARG A 406 -7.61 1.47 25.57
N PRO A 407 -6.38 1.93 25.28
CA PRO A 407 -6.17 2.97 24.31
C PRO A 407 -6.48 2.48 22.89
N GLU A 408 -7.45 3.09 22.24
CA GLU A 408 -7.80 2.89 20.84
C GLU A 408 -6.88 3.67 19.91
N ARG A 409 -6.33 4.79 20.41
CA ARG A 409 -5.41 5.67 19.68
C ARG A 409 -4.24 6.11 20.55
N ILE A 410 -3.06 5.69 20.16
CA ILE A 410 -1.79 6.11 20.77
C ILE A 410 -1.04 6.96 19.74
N GLU A 411 -0.71 8.19 20.10
CA GLU A 411 0.15 9.05 19.30
C GLU A 411 1.55 9.12 19.93
N VAL A 412 2.59 8.91 19.11
CA VAL A 412 3.99 8.95 19.57
C VAL A 412 4.73 10.03 18.81
N TYR A 413 5.44 10.87 19.55
CA TYR A 413 6.13 12.02 19.02
C TYR A 413 7.64 11.91 19.23
N ASP A 414 8.39 12.17 18.16
CA ASP A 414 9.85 12.30 18.18
C ASP A 414 10.28 13.47 17.30
N ASN A 415 11.29 14.22 17.77
CA ASN A 415 11.89 15.31 17.05
C ASN A 415 13.25 14.92 16.51
N ALA A 416 13.49 15.20 15.24
CA ALA A 416 14.78 14.99 14.61
C ALA A 416 15.31 16.29 13.99
N HIS A 417 16.60 16.59 14.25
CA HIS A 417 17.31 17.71 13.66
C HIS A 417 18.69 17.31 13.15
N ILE A 418 19.21 18.02 12.14
CA ILE A 418 20.58 17.88 11.66
C ILE A 418 21.33 19.17 11.97
N GLN A 419 22.23 19.15 12.97
CA GLN A 419 23.13 20.26 13.31
C GLN A 419 22.42 21.64 13.24
N GLY A 420 21.19 21.72 13.75
CA GLY A 420 20.42 22.95 13.81
C GLY A 420 19.68 23.39 12.55
N THR A 421 19.75 22.62 11.45
CA THR A 421 19.01 22.94 10.21
C THR A 421 17.97 21.86 9.89
N ASN A 422 16.86 22.26 9.25
CA ASN A 422 15.80 21.35 8.81
C ASN A 422 15.16 20.49 9.92
N ALA A 423 14.82 21.10 11.04
CA ALA A 423 14.12 20.45 12.15
C ALA A 423 12.74 19.91 11.73
N VAL A 424 12.44 18.68 12.11
CA VAL A 424 11.18 17.98 11.78
C VAL A 424 10.66 17.25 13.00
N GLY A 425 9.41 17.52 13.37
CA GLY A 425 8.67 16.67 14.29
C GLY A 425 7.98 15.53 13.57
N GLY A 426 8.12 14.31 14.06
CA GLY A 426 7.45 13.11 13.58
C GLY A 426 6.34 12.70 14.52
N MET A 427 5.14 12.42 14.00
CA MET A 427 4.03 11.82 14.74
C MET A 427 3.68 10.50 14.09
N ILE A 428 3.71 9.41 14.84
CA ILE A 428 3.13 8.14 14.44
C ILE A 428 1.86 7.85 15.24
N VAL A 429 1.03 6.99 14.68
CA VAL A 429 -0.24 6.57 15.29
C VAL A 429 -0.29 5.06 15.35
N ALA A 430 -0.68 4.52 16.51
CA ALA A 430 -0.91 3.11 16.74
C ALA A 430 -2.24 2.88 17.49
N GLY A 431 -2.69 1.65 17.51
CA GLY A 431 -3.89 1.20 18.22
C GLY A 431 -3.93 -0.31 18.34
N PRO A 432 -5.06 -0.91 18.73
CA PRO A 432 -5.21 -2.37 18.92
C PRO A 432 -4.83 -3.20 17.68
N GLU A 433 -5.03 -2.64 16.49
CA GLU A 433 -4.70 -3.29 15.22
C GLU A 433 -3.25 -3.05 14.77
N GLY A 434 -2.43 -2.39 15.59
CA GLY A 434 -1.06 -2.01 15.28
C GLY A 434 -0.90 -0.62 14.70
N PHE A 435 0.12 -0.41 13.88
CA PHE A 435 0.47 0.90 13.32
C PHE A 435 -0.50 1.40 12.25
N ARG A 436 -1.02 2.63 12.41
CA ARG A 436 -1.91 3.31 11.45
C ARG A 436 -1.09 4.25 10.54
N LYS A 437 -0.30 3.69 9.63
CA LYS A 437 0.69 4.45 8.81
C LYS A 437 0.11 5.55 7.93
N ASN A 438 -1.16 5.46 7.55
CA ASN A 438 -1.89 6.50 6.80
C ASN A 438 -2.17 7.75 7.64
N GLN A 439 -2.10 7.64 8.97
CA GLN A 439 -2.32 8.73 9.92
C GLN A 439 -1.02 9.36 10.43
N TYR A 440 0.14 8.88 10.00
CA TYR A 440 1.43 9.48 10.33
C TYR A 440 1.54 10.89 9.77
N ARG A 441 2.10 11.81 10.55
CA ARG A 441 2.28 13.21 10.16
C ARG A 441 3.70 13.68 10.40
N LYS A 442 4.15 14.60 9.54
CA LYS A 442 5.42 15.32 9.69
C LYS A 442 5.15 16.79 9.84
N PHE A 443 5.76 17.39 10.82
CA PHE A 443 5.68 18.81 11.11
C PHE A 443 7.04 19.43 10.77
N ASN A 444 7.09 20.20 9.68
CA ASN A 444 8.27 21.02 9.39
C ASN A 444 8.28 22.19 10.39
N ILE A 445 9.30 22.26 11.20
CA ILE A 445 9.49 23.34 12.19
C ILE A 445 9.88 24.61 11.43
N ARG A 446 9.19 25.73 11.69
CA ARG A 446 9.33 27.00 10.95
C ARG A 446 9.55 28.19 11.87
N GLY A 447 9.63 28.00 13.18
CA GLY A 447 9.77 29.10 14.14
C GLY A 447 11.08 29.86 13.91
N ASP A 448 10.97 31.14 13.51
CA ASP A 448 12.11 32.05 13.32
C ASP A 448 12.81 32.36 14.65
N ASP A 449 12.15 32.09 15.79
CA ASP A 449 12.64 32.34 17.16
C ASP A 449 13.29 31.11 17.80
N LEU A 450 13.35 29.95 17.08
CA LEU A 450 13.93 28.71 17.61
C LEU A 450 15.44 28.68 17.36
N THR A 451 16.22 28.61 18.44
CA THR A 451 17.65 28.36 18.32
C THR A 451 17.93 26.94 17.84
N PRO A 452 18.97 26.73 17.01
CA PRO A 452 19.35 25.40 16.56
C PRO A 452 19.60 24.46 17.76
N GLY A 453 18.82 23.36 17.86
CA GLY A 453 18.93 22.39 18.96
C GLY A 453 17.96 22.62 20.13
N ASP A 454 17.02 23.56 20.01
CA ASP A 454 15.93 23.73 20.99
C ASP A 454 14.84 22.66 20.80
N ASP A 455 15.10 21.46 21.33
CA ASP A 455 14.17 20.33 21.29
C ASP A 455 12.85 20.63 22.03
N TYR A 456 12.88 21.50 23.04
CA TYR A 456 11.69 21.92 23.78
C TYR A 456 10.79 22.82 22.95
N GLY A 457 11.35 23.82 22.31
CA GLY A 457 10.63 24.73 21.43
C GLY A 457 10.06 24.00 20.21
N MET A 458 10.81 23.04 19.66
CA MET A 458 10.34 22.18 18.57
C MET A 458 9.10 21.36 18.99
N MET A 459 9.14 20.73 20.16
CA MET A 459 8.01 19.94 20.66
C MET A 459 6.80 20.84 20.92
N ARG A 460 7.01 22.02 21.49
CA ARG A 460 5.96 23.03 21.72
C ARG A 460 5.26 23.44 20.42
N GLU A 461 6.02 23.69 19.34
CA GLU A 461 5.44 24.02 18.02
C GLU A 461 4.60 22.87 17.45
N VAL A 462 5.12 21.63 17.52
CA VAL A 462 4.41 20.43 17.05
C VAL A 462 3.07 20.28 17.77
N MET A 463 3.08 20.38 19.11
CA MET A 463 1.88 20.23 19.95
C MET A 463 0.86 21.32 19.66
N ARG A 464 1.28 22.60 19.60
CA ARG A 464 0.37 23.70 19.26
C ARG A 464 -0.30 23.51 17.90
N ARG A 465 0.43 23.05 16.91
CA ARG A 465 -0.12 22.82 15.56
C ARG A 465 -1.06 21.62 15.52
N ARG A 466 -0.74 20.53 16.21
CA ARG A 466 -1.56 19.32 16.23
C ARG A 466 -2.84 19.53 17.04
N PHE A 467 -2.70 19.97 18.28
CA PHE A 467 -3.83 20.11 19.21
C PHE A 467 -4.61 21.40 18.98
N GLY A 468 -3.95 22.48 18.56
CA GLY A 468 -4.66 23.69 18.16
C GLY A 468 -5.53 23.50 16.92
N LYS A 469 -5.13 22.61 15.99
CA LYS A 469 -6.02 22.20 14.91
C LYS A 469 -7.16 21.33 15.44
N MET A 470 -6.89 20.38 16.32
CA MET A 470 -7.88 19.50 16.92
C MET A 470 -9.01 20.28 17.59
N VAL A 471 -8.65 21.25 18.46
CA VAL A 471 -9.63 22.10 19.17
C VAL A 471 -10.47 22.93 18.19
N LYS A 472 -9.85 23.49 17.14
CA LYS A 472 -10.58 24.26 16.10
C LYS A 472 -11.56 23.38 15.31
N ASP A 473 -11.14 22.18 14.95
CA ASP A 473 -11.98 21.23 14.21
C ASP A 473 -13.16 20.78 15.11
N GLU A 474 -12.95 20.60 16.44
CA GLU A 474 -14.01 20.34 17.45
C GLU A 474 -14.98 21.50 17.60
N GLU A 475 -14.47 22.74 17.71
CA GLU A 475 -15.30 23.94 17.78
C GLU A 475 -16.15 24.14 16.51
N ALA A 476 -15.64 23.69 15.37
CA ALA A 476 -16.35 23.72 14.10
C ALA A 476 -17.35 22.55 13.95
N GLY A 477 -17.46 21.64 14.93
CA GLY A 477 -18.32 20.46 14.88
C GLY A 477 -17.82 19.36 13.93
N GLU A 478 -16.52 19.40 13.53
CA GLU A 478 -15.93 18.36 12.69
C GLU A 478 -15.55 17.12 13.53
N ALA A 479 -15.64 15.94 12.90
CA ALA A 479 -15.23 14.70 13.55
C ALA A 479 -13.71 14.68 13.77
N VAL A 480 -13.30 14.64 15.04
CA VAL A 480 -11.89 14.70 15.43
C VAL A 480 -11.42 13.37 15.99
N GLU A 481 -10.25 12.94 15.56
CA GLU A 481 -9.57 11.78 16.14
C GLU A 481 -8.72 12.22 17.36
N ARG A 482 -9.26 12.04 18.58
CA ARG A 482 -8.53 12.30 19.84
C ARG A 482 -7.65 11.10 20.19
N PRO A 483 -6.43 11.31 20.69
CA PRO A 483 -5.61 10.24 21.26
C PRO A 483 -6.02 9.95 22.71
N ASP A 484 -5.95 8.68 23.10
CA ASP A 484 -6.13 8.25 24.50
C ASP A 484 -4.81 8.30 25.27
N LEU A 485 -3.69 8.19 24.54
CA LEU A 485 -2.35 8.19 25.11
C LEU A 485 -1.36 8.91 24.20
N LEU A 486 -0.59 9.83 24.77
CA LEU A 486 0.55 10.48 24.13
C LEU A 486 1.85 9.90 24.69
N LEU A 487 2.73 9.44 23.82
CA LEU A 487 4.10 9.06 24.16
C LEU A 487 5.06 10.07 23.54
N ILE A 488 5.90 10.67 24.38
CA ILE A 488 6.88 11.67 23.98
C ILE A 488 8.27 11.03 24.11
N ASP A 489 9.01 10.91 22.99
CA ASP A 489 10.41 10.44 23.04
C ASP A 489 11.27 11.54 23.65
N GLY A 490 11.26 11.60 24.99
CA GLY A 490 11.92 12.62 25.77
C GLY A 490 11.68 12.52 27.27
N GLY A 491 12.46 13.26 28.03
CA GLY A 491 12.40 13.27 29.48
C GLY A 491 11.37 14.25 30.06
N ALA A 492 11.46 14.48 31.37
CA ALA A 492 10.55 15.33 32.13
C ALA A 492 10.41 16.76 31.56
N GLY A 493 11.48 17.33 31.00
CA GLY A 493 11.43 18.69 30.45
C GLY A 493 10.60 18.79 29.18
N GLN A 494 10.73 17.82 28.22
CA GLN A 494 9.89 17.79 27.01
C GLN A 494 8.43 17.51 27.37
N LEU A 495 8.18 16.62 28.33
CA LEU A 495 6.83 16.35 28.82
C LEU A 495 6.20 17.61 29.43
N ALA A 496 6.96 18.40 30.22
CA ALA A 496 6.45 19.64 30.82
C ALA A 496 6.00 20.64 29.74
N GLU A 497 6.73 20.78 28.63
CA GLU A 497 6.33 21.64 27.52
C GLU A 497 5.05 21.13 26.82
N VAL A 498 4.91 19.81 26.66
CA VAL A 498 3.69 19.21 26.11
C VAL A 498 2.48 19.52 26.99
N LEU A 499 2.61 19.29 28.30
CA LEU A 499 1.55 19.55 29.27
C LEU A 499 1.16 21.04 29.33
N ALA A 500 2.13 21.94 29.24
CA ALA A 500 1.88 23.38 29.21
C ALA A 500 1.05 23.77 27.98
N VAL A 501 1.38 23.22 26.78
CA VAL A 501 0.61 23.49 25.57
C VAL A 501 -0.79 22.90 25.64
N LEU A 502 -0.96 21.69 26.18
CA LEU A 502 -2.27 21.06 26.31
C LEU A 502 -3.15 21.88 27.29
N ALA A 503 -2.58 22.34 28.42
CA ALA A 503 -3.27 23.21 29.38
C ALA A 503 -3.66 24.55 28.74
N ASP A 504 -2.77 25.20 27.98
CA ASP A 504 -3.06 26.45 27.26
C ASP A 504 -4.22 26.30 26.25
N LEU A 505 -4.42 25.10 25.72
CA LEU A 505 -5.48 24.77 24.74
C LEU A 505 -6.75 24.19 25.40
N GLY A 506 -6.77 24.05 26.74
CA GLY A 506 -7.90 23.47 27.47
C GLY A 506 -8.09 21.96 27.24
N VAL A 507 -7.02 21.24 26.89
CA VAL A 507 -7.01 19.79 26.67
C VAL A 507 -6.38 19.12 27.90
N ASP A 508 -7.19 18.68 28.86
CA ASP A 508 -6.76 18.09 30.12
C ASP A 508 -7.11 16.61 30.32
N ASP A 509 -7.83 16.07 29.37
CA ASP A 509 -8.36 14.69 29.37
C ASP A 509 -7.45 13.65 28.68
N ILE A 510 -6.27 14.05 28.17
CA ILE A 510 -5.37 13.16 27.44
C ILE A 510 -4.16 12.81 28.31
N THR A 511 -3.95 11.52 28.55
CA THR A 511 -2.77 11.06 29.28
C THR A 511 -1.50 11.22 28.45
N ALA A 512 -0.51 11.97 28.97
CA ALA A 512 0.79 12.17 28.34
C ALA A 512 1.92 11.55 29.19
N VAL A 513 2.82 10.82 28.53
CA VAL A 513 3.94 10.11 29.15
C VAL A 513 5.23 10.42 28.40
N GLY A 514 6.23 10.91 29.13
CA GLY A 514 7.60 11.05 28.63
C GLY A 514 8.34 9.72 28.74
N VAL A 515 9.09 9.37 27.71
CA VAL A 515 9.89 8.13 27.66
C VAL A 515 11.33 8.49 27.31
N ALA A 516 12.24 8.39 28.27
CA ALA A 516 13.66 8.66 28.05
C ALA A 516 14.52 7.42 28.25
N LYS A 517 15.60 7.32 27.48
CA LYS A 517 16.65 6.32 27.72
C LYS A 517 17.35 6.61 29.02
N GLY A 518 17.65 5.57 29.80
CA GLY A 518 18.43 5.69 31.01
C GLY A 518 19.83 6.28 30.76
N PRO A 519 20.56 6.69 31.82
CA PRO A 519 21.89 7.31 31.73
C PRO A 519 22.88 6.50 30.88
N ASP A 520 22.81 5.18 30.96
CA ASP A 520 23.70 4.25 30.28
C ASP A 520 23.32 4.02 28.80
N ARG A 521 22.21 4.59 28.33
CA ARG A 521 21.63 4.41 26.99
C ARG A 521 21.34 2.96 26.59
N ASP A 522 21.29 2.04 27.55
CA ASP A 522 20.99 0.63 27.32
C ASP A 522 19.49 0.44 27.03
N ALA A 523 19.19 -0.42 26.06
CA ALA A 523 17.81 -0.84 25.80
C ALA A 523 17.26 -1.62 27.00
N GLY A 524 16.00 -1.34 27.42
CA GLY A 524 15.36 -1.99 28.55
C GLY A 524 15.46 -1.24 29.88
N LYS A 525 16.15 -0.09 29.91
CA LYS A 525 16.27 0.80 31.08
C LYS A 525 15.60 2.15 30.82
N GLU A 526 14.47 2.15 30.12
CA GLU A 526 13.69 3.36 29.88
C GLU A 526 13.07 3.87 31.17
N HIS A 527 13.15 5.19 31.37
CA HIS A 527 12.50 5.91 32.42
C HIS A 527 11.22 6.57 31.91
N PHE A 528 10.13 6.34 32.60
CA PHE A 528 8.82 6.90 32.31
C PHE A 528 8.54 8.08 33.23
N PHE A 529 8.02 9.15 32.65
CA PHE A 529 7.67 10.38 33.32
C PHE A 529 6.18 10.64 33.16
N MET A 530 5.48 10.87 34.25
CA MET A 530 4.05 11.23 34.27
C MET A 530 3.78 12.36 35.23
N PRO A 531 2.75 13.18 35.00
CA PRO A 531 2.35 14.23 35.96
C PRO A 531 2.03 13.64 37.32
N GLY A 532 2.56 14.23 38.37
CA GLY A 532 2.26 13.85 39.76
C GLY A 532 2.86 12.51 40.23
N LYS A 533 3.64 11.81 39.38
CA LYS A 533 4.35 10.59 39.78
C LYS A 533 5.86 10.76 39.70
N PRO A 534 6.63 10.14 40.61
CA PRO A 534 8.08 10.07 40.45
C PRO A 534 8.43 9.27 39.18
N PRO A 535 9.61 9.54 38.58
CA PRO A 535 10.08 8.72 37.45
C PRO A 535 10.14 7.24 37.83
N PHE A 536 9.67 6.38 36.96
CA PHE A 536 9.63 4.92 37.19
C PHE A 536 10.11 4.14 35.96
N MET A 537 10.41 2.87 36.19
CA MET A 537 10.84 1.93 35.16
C MET A 537 9.89 0.74 35.14
N LEU A 538 9.72 0.15 33.97
CA LEU A 538 9.03 -1.13 33.84
C LEU A 538 10.00 -2.31 34.00
N PRO A 539 9.52 -3.48 34.43
CA PRO A 539 10.34 -4.69 34.45
C PRO A 539 10.92 -4.97 33.06
N MET A 540 12.21 -5.35 32.98
CA MET A 540 12.91 -5.57 31.71
C MET A 540 12.27 -6.64 30.79
N LYS A 541 11.40 -7.51 31.32
CA LYS A 541 10.67 -8.53 30.54
C LYS A 541 9.19 -8.18 30.34
N SER A 542 8.76 -6.96 30.69
CA SER A 542 7.38 -6.54 30.52
C SER A 542 7.03 -6.44 29.03
N PRO A 543 5.96 -7.09 28.58
CA PRO A 543 5.43 -6.95 27.22
C PRO A 543 5.09 -5.50 26.87
N ALA A 544 4.55 -4.72 27.83
CA ALA A 544 4.28 -3.29 27.65
C ALA A 544 5.56 -2.49 27.37
N LEU A 545 6.67 -2.78 28.06
CA LEU A 545 7.95 -2.14 27.79
C LEU A 545 8.40 -2.36 26.35
N TYR A 546 8.41 -3.61 25.87
CA TYR A 546 8.78 -3.94 24.49
C TYR A 546 7.85 -3.28 23.46
N TYR A 547 6.57 -3.20 23.77
CA TYR A 547 5.60 -2.55 22.90
C TYR A 547 5.89 -1.06 22.78
N ILE A 548 6.13 -0.37 23.89
CA ILE A 548 6.46 1.07 23.92
C ILE A 548 7.80 1.34 23.22
N GLN A 549 8.82 0.50 23.42
CA GLN A 549 10.08 0.58 22.69
C GLN A 549 9.86 0.49 21.19
N ARG A 550 9.06 -0.48 20.73
CA ARG A 550 8.71 -0.65 19.32
C ARG A 550 7.99 0.57 18.75
N LEU A 551 7.08 1.18 19.52
CA LEU A 551 6.39 2.41 19.12
C LEU A 551 7.39 3.56 18.98
N ARG A 552 8.28 3.73 19.95
CA ARG A 552 9.30 4.77 19.94
C ARG A 552 10.30 4.59 18.79
N ASP A 553 10.80 3.39 18.57
CA ASP A 553 11.70 3.08 17.46
C ASP A 553 11.06 3.38 16.10
N GLU A 554 9.77 3.11 15.93
CA GLU A 554 9.05 3.45 14.70
C GLU A 554 8.90 4.98 14.56
N ALA A 555 8.64 5.73 15.63
CA ALA A 555 8.59 7.19 15.62
C ALA A 555 9.95 7.77 15.21
N HIS A 556 11.02 7.28 15.82
CA HIS A 556 12.38 7.68 15.50
C HIS A 556 12.75 7.35 14.04
N ARG A 557 12.41 6.14 13.57
CA ARG A 557 12.60 5.74 12.18
C ARG A 557 11.83 6.66 11.22
N PHE A 558 10.59 7.04 11.57
CA PHE A 558 9.75 7.89 10.74
C PHE A 558 10.26 9.34 10.70
N ALA A 559 10.64 9.91 11.83
CA ALA A 559 11.23 11.24 11.91
C ALA A 559 12.54 11.31 11.10
N ASN A 560 13.46 10.36 11.30
CA ASN A 560 14.75 10.30 10.60
C ASN A 560 14.65 9.92 9.12
N GLY A 561 13.67 9.14 8.71
CA GLY A 561 13.45 8.74 7.32
C GLY A 561 13.22 9.92 6.36
N ALA A 562 12.76 11.08 6.86
CA ALA A 562 12.65 12.32 6.11
C ALA A 562 14.02 12.88 5.69
N HIS A 563 15.02 12.70 6.53
CA HIS A 563 16.38 13.18 6.29
C HIS A 563 17.11 12.41 5.18
N ALA A 564 16.86 11.09 5.09
CA ALA A 564 17.42 10.28 4.01
C ALA A 564 16.86 10.69 2.63
N GLN A 565 15.56 10.99 2.58
CA GLN A 565 14.88 11.41 1.35
C GLN A 565 15.26 12.84 0.92
N ARG A 566 15.42 13.77 1.87
CA ARG A 566 15.90 15.14 1.61
C ARG A 566 17.37 15.15 1.21
N ARG A 567 18.25 14.38 1.86
CA ARG A 567 19.64 14.21 1.41
C ARG A 567 19.70 13.72 -0.04
N SER A 568 18.82 12.82 -0.44
CA SER A 568 18.73 12.38 -1.84
C SER A 568 18.23 13.48 -2.78
N MET A 569 17.46 14.45 -2.30
CA MET A 569 17.01 15.63 -3.06
C MET A 569 18.05 16.75 -3.05
N ASP A 570 18.74 17.00 -1.94
CA ASP A 570 19.80 18.01 -1.84
C ASP A 570 21.08 17.57 -2.55
N ILE A 571 21.40 16.27 -2.58
CA ILE A 571 22.47 15.70 -3.43
C ILE A 571 22.16 15.91 -4.93
N LYS A 572 20.92 16.14 -5.31
CA LYS A 572 20.53 16.50 -6.68
C LYS A 572 20.72 17.99 -7.02
N LYS A 573 20.84 18.87 -6.04
CA LYS A 573 21.23 20.26 -6.25
C LYS A 573 22.73 20.33 -6.46
N ASN A 574 23.15 20.44 -7.70
CA ASN A 574 24.54 20.57 -8.04
C ASN A 574 24.92 22.07 -7.95
N PRO A 575 25.98 22.45 -7.21
CA PRO A 575 26.39 23.85 -7.12
C PRO A 575 26.58 24.57 -8.47
N LEU A 576 26.82 23.80 -9.53
CA LEU A 576 26.89 24.32 -10.89
C LEU A 576 25.55 24.84 -11.41
N ASP A 577 24.41 24.48 -10.81
CA ASP A 577 23.08 24.98 -11.20
C ASP A 577 22.81 26.41 -10.71
N GLU A 578 23.59 26.89 -9.74
CA GLU A 578 23.49 28.23 -9.16
C GLU A 578 24.31 29.26 -9.93
N ILE A 579 25.12 28.82 -10.89
CA ILE A 579 26.00 29.71 -11.66
C ILE A 579 25.28 30.19 -12.92
N GLU A 580 25.05 31.48 -13.01
CA GLU A 580 24.41 32.11 -14.16
C GLU A 580 25.22 31.87 -15.46
N GLY A 581 24.54 31.30 -16.47
CA GLY A 581 25.14 30.92 -17.74
C GLY A 581 25.58 29.45 -17.81
N VAL A 582 25.44 28.67 -16.73
CA VAL A 582 25.68 27.22 -16.71
C VAL A 582 24.37 26.47 -16.92
N GLY A 583 23.96 26.29 -18.17
CA GLY A 583 22.82 25.44 -18.52
C GLY A 583 23.16 23.95 -18.53
N PRO A 584 22.15 23.05 -18.70
CA PRO A 584 22.31 21.59 -18.62
C PRO A 584 23.43 21.01 -19.50
N ALA A 585 23.59 21.53 -20.72
CA ALA A 585 24.62 21.08 -21.67
C ALA A 585 26.04 21.41 -21.19
N ARG A 586 26.28 22.63 -20.71
CA ARG A 586 27.58 23.06 -20.18
C ARG A 586 27.91 22.38 -18.86
N LYS A 587 26.93 22.21 -17.99
CA LYS A 587 27.06 21.41 -16.75
C LYS A 587 27.50 19.97 -17.07
N LYS A 588 26.84 19.31 -18.03
CA LYS A 588 27.19 17.95 -18.47
C LYS A 588 28.62 17.89 -19.00
N ALA A 589 29.03 18.84 -19.83
CA ALA A 589 30.38 18.91 -20.39
C ALA A 589 31.43 19.09 -19.30
N MET A 590 31.23 19.98 -18.32
CA MET A 590 32.12 20.19 -17.20
C MET A 590 32.22 18.96 -16.28
N LEU A 591 31.10 18.34 -15.96
CA LEU A 591 31.10 17.11 -15.14
C LEU A 591 31.77 15.94 -15.86
N HIS A 592 31.67 15.91 -17.19
CA HIS A 592 32.39 14.90 -18.00
C HIS A 592 33.89 15.16 -18.02
N ALA A 593 34.34 16.42 -18.09
CA ALA A 593 35.75 16.79 -18.11
C ALA A 593 36.45 16.64 -16.75
N PHE A 594 35.76 16.97 -15.65
CA PHE A 594 36.32 17.03 -14.29
C PHE A 594 35.78 16.00 -13.33
N GLY A 595 34.86 15.12 -13.76
CA GLY A 595 34.33 14.00 -12.98
C GLY A 595 33.26 14.39 -11.93
N SER A 596 33.36 15.57 -11.31
CA SER A 596 32.42 16.04 -10.27
C SER A 596 32.44 17.56 -10.13
N ALA A 597 31.41 18.13 -9.46
CA ALA A 597 31.39 19.55 -9.13
C ALA A 597 32.59 19.99 -8.29
N LYS A 598 33.10 19.09 -7.41
CA LYS A 598 34.33 19.30 -6.66
C LYS A 598 35.59 19.28 -7.56
N GLY A 599 35.56 18.53 -8.64
CA GLY A 599 36.59 18.59 -9.69
C GLY A 599 36.60 19.94 -10.41
N VAL A 600 35.40 20.42 -10.78
CA VAL A 600 35.22 21.76 -11.39
C VAL A 600 35.68 22.89 -10.46
N SER A 601 35.36 22.82 -9.16
CA SER A 601 35.78 23.85 -8.18
C SER A 601 37.31 23.97 -7.99
N ARG A 602 38.04 22.92 -8.31
CA ARG A 602 39.53 22.88 -8.24
C ARG A 602 40.21 23.24 -9.55
N ALA A 603 39.45 23.31 -10.64
CA ALA A 603 39.98 23.59 -11.96
C ALA A 603 40.32 25.08 -12.11
N GLY A 604 41.46 25.35 -12.75
CA GLY A 604 41.83 26.71 -13.11
C GLY A 604 41.06 27.25 -14.29
N VAL A 605 41.00 28.58 -14.46
CA VAL A 605 40.31 29.25 -15.58
C VAL A 605 40.79 28.68 -16.92
N ALA A 606 42.10 28.44 -17.08
CA ALA A 606 42.68 27.87 -18.29
C ALA A 606 42.20 26.46 -18.63
N ASP A 607 41.83 25.65 -17.61
CA ASP A 607 41.30 24.31 -17.81
C ASP A 607 39.79 24.34 -18.09
N LEU A 608 39.06 25.24 -17.46
CA LEU A 608 37.62 25.45 -17.69
C LEU A 608 37.32 25.89 -19.12
N ILE A 609 38.19 26.73 -19.73
CA ILE A 609 38.05 27.18 -21.13
C ILE A 609 38.16 26.03 -22.14
N LYS A 610 38.87 24.95 -21.81
CA LYS A 610 39.02 23.76 -22.66
C LYS A 610 37.70 22.95 -22.78
N VAL A 611 36.71 23.23 -21.93
CA VAL A 611 35.43 22.52 -21.95
C VAL A 611 34.53 23.09 -23.07
N PRO A 612 33.96 22.26 -23.93
CA PRO A 612 33.07 22.70 -24.98
C PRO A 612 31.91 23.57 -24.47
N GLY A 613 31.78 24.78 -25.06
CA GLY A 613 30.73 25.71 -24.69
C GLY A 613 31.02 26.64 -23.50
N VAL A 614 32.21 26.57 -22.92
CA VAL A 614 32.70 27.48 -21.86
C VAL A 614 33.68 28.48 -22.47
N ASN A 615 33.27 29.76 -22.49
CA ASN A 615 34.14 30.86 -22.88
C ASN A 615 34.87 31.47 -21.68
N GLN A 616 35.81 32.37 -21.92
CA GLN A 616 36.65 32.97 -20.88
C GLN A 616 35.83 33.64 -19.78
N ALA A 617 34.82 34.45 -20.15
CA ALA A 617 33.99 35.16 -19.19
C ALA A 617 33.17 34.21 -18.29
N LEU A 618 32.70 33.07 -18.83
CA LEU A 618 32.00 32.06 -18.07
C LEU A 618 32.98 31.26 -17.16
N ALA A 619 34.16 30.94 -17.64
CA ALA A 619 35.19 30.25 -16.87
C ALA A 619 35.64 31.08 -15.64
N GLU A 620 35.82 32.38 -15.82
CA GLU A 620 36.14 33.31 -14.73
C GLU A 620 35.01 33.39 -13.71
N ARG A 621 33.74 33.42 -14.17
CA ARG A 621 32.56 33.42 -13.31
C ARG A 621 32.44 32.14 -12.48
N ILE A 622 32.65 30.99 -13.12
CA ILE A 622 32.67 29.70 -12.42
C ILE A 622 33.74 29.65 -11.36
N HIS A 623 34.96 30.06 -11.72
CA HIS A 623 36.08 30.08 -10.82
C HIS A 623 35.90 31.05 -9.64
N ALA A 624 35.29 32.23 -9.89
CA ALA A 624 34.97 33.20 -8.86
C ALA A 624 33.84 32.71 -7.92
N PHE A 625 32.86 32.00 -8.44
CA PHE A 625 31.77 31.41 -7.64
C PHE A 625 32.30 30.47 -6.56
N PHE A 626 33.19 29.55 -6.94
CA PHE A 626 33.77 28.58 -5.99
C PHE A 626 34.88 29.15 -5.07
N ARG A 627 35.35 30.37 -5.32
CA ARG A 627 36.30 31.05 -4.41
C ARG A 627 35.63 31.99 -3.40
N LYS A 628 34.34 32.33 -3.64
CA LYS A 628 33.55 33.16 -2.71
C LYS A 628 32.77 32.31 -1.68
N SER A 629 32.65 30.98 -1.89
CA SER A 629 32.12 30.00 -0.96
C SER A 629 33.28 29.33 -0.20
#